data_5b3256bc15ebb24a33b12f6c3dffab2e
#
_entry.id   5b3256bc15ebb24a33b12f6c3dffab2e
#
_cell.length_a   1.000
_cell.length_b   1.000
_cell.length_c   1.000
_cell.angle_alpha   90.00
_cell.angle_beta   90.00
_cell.angle_gamma   90.00
#
_symmetry.space_group_name_H-M   'P 1'
#
loop_
_entity.id
_entity.type
_entity.pdbx_description
1 polymer ?
#
loop_
_entity_poly.entity_id
_entity_poly.type
_entity_poly.pdbx_seq_one_letter_code
_entity_poly.pdbx_strand_id
1 'polypeptide(L)'
;MKDRRRMHRRYYQKRLKHRKHKLRKTVFAVLILLFALLIGLLVKVVLFPKEDGKEKNRHEDNTSADLTGDDQKEQKSTAVITLNGENSIEIKLGEEYIDPGYSAADKDGTDLTAQVQVDSSALNRAGEQQIIYSVKDSKGREAQAVRKVTVLPNTEYDTPGLPICMYHYVYDPASPPDNLDSNFISTDSLAEEMKYLHDNGYYFPTWQEVRDYVDGKLILPEKSIVLTFDDGPNYMYLGIPILEQYQTPATSFVITSYWNDREMLYGYASDYLTFESHSHKMHQGGGSIGHGGIYTAMTREEVLADLEQSFEICGNRDAFAYPFGDYTEEGCSTLEEAGLLCAVTTENAK
;
A
#
# COMPACT_ATOMS: atom_id res chain seq x y z
N MET A 1 -23.60 3.79 -28.97
CA MET A 1 -23.84 2.93 -27.80
C MET A 1 -23.63 1.43 -28.04
N LYS A 2 -24.17 0.79 -29.06
CA LYS A 2 -24.02 -0.67 -29.29
C LYS A 2 -22.56 -1.13 -29.51
N ASP A 3 -21.74 -0.35 -30.20
CA ASP A 3 -20.34 -0.71 -30.48
C ASP A 3 -19.43 -0.58 -29.25
N ARG A 4 -19.63 0.43 -28.39
CA ARG A 4 -18.90 0.56 -27.12
C ARG A 4 -19.15 -0.65 -26.23
N ARG A 5 -20.41 -1.06 -26.02
CA ARG A 5 -20.74 -2.28 -25.24
C ARG A 5 -20.07 -3.54 -25.79
N ARG A 6 -19.91 -3.62 -27.12
CA ARG A 6 -19.26 -4.77 -27.79
C ARG A 6 -17.75 -4.78 -27.57
N MET A 7 -17.09 -3.62 -27.59
CA MET A 7 -15.66 -3.47 -27.28
C MET A 7 -15.37 -3.76 -25.81
N HIS A 8 -16.14 -3.19 -24.88
CA HIS A 8 -16.04 -3.48 -23.44
C HIS A 8 -16.16 -4.96 -23.14
N ARG A 9 -17.17 -5.63 -23.72
CA ARG A 9 -17.36 -7.08 -23.54
C ARG A 9 -16.17 -7.89 -24.06
N ARG A 10 -15.52 -7.47 -25.18
CA ARG A 10 -14.32 -8.13 -25.72
C ARG A 10 -13.11 -7.91 -24.83
N TYR A 11 -12.89 -6.69 -24.32
CA TYR A 11 -11.82 -6.36 -23.39
C TYR A 11 -11.94 -7.16 -22.09
N TYR A 12 -13.12 -7.15 -21.47
CA TYR A 12 -13.45 -7.93 -20.28
C TYR A 12 -13.15 -9.42 -20.47
N GLN A 13 -13.64 -10.03 -21.56
CA GLN A 13 -13.38 -11.44 -21.85
C GLN A 13 -11.90 -11.75 -22.08
N LYS A 14 -11.15 -10.84 -22.68
CA LYS A 14 -9.70 -10.99 -22.89
C LYS A 14 -8.95 -10.93 -21.55
N ARG A 15 -9.29 -10.00 -20.67
CA ARG A 15 -8.68 -9.90 -19.32
C ARG A 15 -9.03 -11.08 -18.42
N LEU A 16 -10.28 -11.53 -18.41
CA LEU A 16 -10.67 -12.75 -17.67
C LEU A 16 -9.85 -13.97 -18.11
N LYS A 17 -9.64 -14.15 -19.42
CA LYS A 17 -8.79 -15.23 -19.94
C LYS A 17 -7.35 -15.09 -19.46
N HIS A 18 -6.81 -13.87 -19.47
CA HIS A 18 -5.43 -13.62 -19.03
C HIS A 18 -5.26 -13.85 -17.53
N ARG A 19 -6.18 -13.35 -16.68
CA ARG A 19 -6.18 -13.61 -15.24
C ARG A 19 -6.32 -15.10 -14.91
N LYS A 20 -7.23 -15.83 -15.57
CA LYS A 20 -7.35 -17.27 -15.40
C LYS A 20 -6.07 -18.00 -15.77
N HIS A 21 -5.35 -17.52 -16.79
CA HIS A 21 -4.05 -18.10 -17.19
C HIS A 21 -2.95 -17.77 -16.19
N LYS A 22 -2.84 -16.50 -15.71
CA LYS A 22 -1.89 -16.06 -14.67
C LYS A 22 -2.14 -16.85 -13.38
N LEU A 23 -3.41 -16.94 -12.92
CA LEU A 23 -3.79 -17.70 -11.73
C LEU A 23 -3.42 -19.19 -11.84
N ARG A 24 -3.69 -19.83 -12.99
CA ARG A 24 -3.27 -21.23 -13.23
C ARG A 24 -1.77 -21.42 -13.15
N LYS A 25 -0.97 -20.48 -13.69
CA LYS A 25 0.50 -20.53 -13.60
C LYS A 25 0.97 -20.36 -12.15
N THR A 26 0.38 -19.44 -11.39
CA THR A 26 0.72 -19.24 -9.98
C THR A 26 0.36 -20.46 -9.14
N VAL A 27 -0.86 -21.01 -9.30
CA VAL A 27 -1.29 -22.23 -8.60
C VAL A 27 -0.37 -23.41 -8.95
N PHE A 28 0.01 -23.56 -10.23
CA PHE A 28 0.93 -24.63 -10.67
C PHE A 28 2.33 -24.45 -10.06
N ALA A 29 2.87 -23.23 -9.99
CA ALA A 29 4.15 -22.94 -9.35
C ALA A 29 4.12 -23.23 -7.84
N VAL A 30 3.04 -22.88 -7.14
CA VAL A 30 2.84 -23.20 -5.72
C VAL A 30 2.75 -24.71 -5.49
N LEU A 31 2.05 -25.44 -6.36
CA LEU A 31 1.96 -26.91 -6.28
C LEU A 31 3.32 -27.57 -6.49
N ILE A 32 4.16 -27.08 -7.41
CA ILE A 32 5.53 -27.56 -7.61
C ILE A 32 6.38 -27.33 -6.36
N LEU A 33 6.29 -26.15 -5.74
CA LEU A 33 7.01 -25.82 -4.50
C LEU A 33 6.57 -26.71 -3.33
N LEU A 34 5.27 -26.96 -3.17
CA LEU A 34 4.73 -27.86 -2.15
C LEU A 34 5.18 -29.30 -2.39
N PHE A 35 5.21 -29.75 -3.65
CA PHE A 35 5.67 -31.09 -4.02
C PHE A 35 7.17 -31.27 -3.76
N ALA A 36 7.99 -30.25 -4.07
CA ALA A 36 9.42 -30.25 -3.75
C ALA A 36 9.68 -30.27 -2.23
N LEU A 37 8.89 -29.54 -1.43
CA LEU A 37 8.93 -29.57 0.03
C LEU A 37 8.53 -30.95 0.58
N LEU A 38 7.51 -31.58 0.00
CA LEU A 38 7.06 -32.92 0.40
C LEU A 38 8.12 -33.98 0.10
N ILE A 39 8.79 -33.91 -1.06
CA ILE A 39 9.90 -34.76 -1.40
C ILE A 39 11.07 -34.57 -0.44
N GLY A 40 11.42 -33.31 -0.12
CA GLY A 40 12.45 -32.96 0.86
C GLY A 40 12.17 -33.55 2.25
N LEU A 41 10.88 -33.49 2.67
CA LEU A 41 10.44 -34.12 3.94
C LEU A 41 10.53 -35.66 3.92
N LEU A 42 10.11 -36.27 2.81
CA LEU A 42 10.20 -37.72 2.61
C LEU A 42 11.66 -38.20 2.59
N VAL A 43 12.55 -37.48 1.91
CA VAL A 43 13.98 -37.77 1.89
C VAL A 43 14.57 -37.67 3.29
N LYS A 44 14.16 -36.67 4.08
CA LYS A 44 14.61 -36.50 5.47
C LYS A 44 14.14 -37.64 6.39
N VAL A 45 12.92 -38.13 6.19
CA VAL A 45 12.37 -39.27 6.97
C VAL A 45 13.03 -40.61 6.58
N VAL A 46 13.34 -40.79 5.29
CA VAL A 46 13.94 -42.05 4.79
C VAL A 46 15.44 -42.14 5.07
N LEU A 47 16.18 -41.02 4.98
CA LEU A 47 17.62 -40.97 5.17
C LEU A 47 18.07 -40.75 6.62
N PHE A 48 17.18 -40.25 7.49
CA PHE A 48 17.45 -39.97 8.90
C PHE A 48 16.29 -40.47 9.79
N PRO A 49 16.13 -41.82 9.99
CA PRO A 49 15.15 -42.33 10.95
C PRO A 49 15.55 -41.89 12.39
N LYS A 50 14.59 -41.38 13.16
CA LYS A 50 14.78 -41.13 14.58
C LYS A 50 15.07 -42.45 15.30
N GLU A 51 16.23 -42.57 15.92
CA GLU A 51 16.49 -43.61 16.89
C GLU A 51 15.80 -43.25 18.23
N ASP A 52 14.91 -44.14 18.67
CA ASP A 52 14.33 -44.12 20.00
C ASP A 52 15.36 -44.53 21.04
N GLY A 53 15.53 -43.66 22.06
CA GLY A 53 16.50 -43.84 23.10
C GLY A 53 16.31 -45.08 23.97
N LYS A 54 17.37 -45.77 24.24
CA LYS A 54 17.58 -46.59 25.45
C LYS A 54 18.97 -46.35 26.03
N GLU A 55 19.02 -45.88 27.26
CA GLU A 55 20.21 -45.83 28.12
C GLU A 55 20.91 -47.18 28.18
N LYS A 56 22.23 -47.20 28.05
CA LYS A 56 23.12 -47.96 28.97
C LYS A 56 24.57 -47.52 28.85
N ASN A 57 25.16 -47.25 30.03
CA ASN A 57 26.57 -47.00 30.31
C ASN A 57 27.52 -48.04 29.72
N ARG A 58 28.70 -47.62 29.20
CA ARG A 58 30.02 -47.98 29.73
C ARG A 58 31.20 -47.60 28.79
N HIS A 59 32.13 -46.87 29.38
CA HIS A 59 33.61 -46.84 29.26
C HIS A 59 34.34 -47.08 27.92
N GLU A 60 35.22 -46.09 27.63
CA GLU A 60 36.60 -46.14 27.15
C GLU A 60 36.87 -46.73 25.75
N ASP A 61 37.50 -46.11 24.83
CA ASP A 61 38.85 -45.59 24.66
C ASP A 61 39.08 -45.14 23.18
N ASN A 62 39.82 -44.04 23.04
CA ASN A 62 40.70 -43.59 21.97
C ASN A 62 40.53 -43.99 20.49
N THR A 63 40.47 -43.05 19.65
CA THR A 63 41.39 -42.54 18.64
C THR A 63 40.72 -41.97 17.41
N SER A 64 41.02 -40.69 17.22
CA SER A 64 41.13 -39.91 15.97
C SER A 64 40.57 -40.41 14.65
N ALA A 65 39.65 -39.60 14.07
CA ALA A 65 39.84 -39.05 12.71
C ALA A 65 38.84 -37.92 12.46
N ASP A 66 39.39 -36.79 12.22
CA ASP A 66 38.93 -35.56 11.59
C ASP A 66 38.03 -35.81 10.38
N LEU A 67 36.84 -35.18 10.34
CA LEU A 67 36.22 -34.66 9.13
C LEU A 67 35.19 -33.55 9.51
N THR A 68 35.61 -32.34 9.31
CA THR A 68 34.94 -31.06 9.14
C THR A 68 33.46 -31.16 8.78
N GLY A 69 32.62 -30.93 9.78
CA GLY A 69 31.26 -30.42 9.57
C GLY A 69 31.28 -28.92 9.88
N ASP A 70 31.14 -28.11 8.85
CA ASP A 70 31.09 -26.67 8.94
C ASP A 70 29.75 -26.25 9.58
N ASP A 71 29.71 -26.31 10.93
CA ASP A 71 28.69 -25.63 11.74
C ASP A 71 29.00 -24.14 11.67
N GLN A 72 28.46 -23.46 10.65
CA GLN A 72 28.34 -22.01 10.64
C GLN A 72 27.36 -21.58 11.75
N LYS A 73 27.80 -21.63 13.01
CA LYS A 73 27.27 -20.79 14.06
C LYS A 73 27.54 -19.36 13.61
N GLU A 74 26.47 -18.60 13.27
CA GLU A 74 26.55 -17.16 13.11
C GLU A 74 27.31 -16.58 14.30
N GLN A 75 28.56 -16.22 14.08
CA GLN A 75 29.40 -15.67 15.15
C GLN A 75 28.92 -14.25 15.39
N LYS A 76 28.24 -14.04 16.52
CA LYS A 76 27.78 -12.74 16.97
C LYS A 76 28.91 -11.71 16.94
N SER A 77 28.59 -10.45 16.57
CA SER A 77 29.55 -9.35 16.59
C SER A 77 30.23 -9.19 17.96
N THR A 78 31.47 -8.76 17.96
CA THR A 78 32.22 -8.40 19.18
C THR A 78 32.16 -6.91 19.49
N ALA A 79 31.65 -6.09 18.58
CA ALA A 79 31.38 -4.67 18.81
C ALA A 79 30.22 -4.48 19.79
N VAL A 80 30.29 -3.45 20.60
CA VAL A 80 29.24 -3.02 21.53
C VAL A 80 28.95 -1.55 21.29
N ILE A 81 27.68 -1.22 21.14
CA ILE A 81 27.17 0.15 21.06
C ILE A 81 26.51 0.48 22.41
N THR A 82 26.92 1.58 23.02
CA THR A 82 26.34 2.13 24.25
C THR A 82 25.63 3.43 23.95
N LEU A 83 24.32 3.51 24.22
CA LEU A 83 23.52 4.70 24.03
C LEU A 83 23.61 5.61 25.26
N ASN A 84 23.78 6.92 25.06
CA ASN A 84 23.75 7.92 26.13
C ASN A 84 22.31 8.36 26.42
N GLY A 85 22.05 8.87 27.61
CA GLY A 85 20.72 9.37 28.01
C GLY A 85 19.69 8.28 28.22
N GLU A 86 18.41 8.66 28.09
CA GLU A 86 17.29 7.76 28.34
C GLU A 86 17.06 6.79 27.16
N ASN A 87 16.61 5.56 27.47
CA ASN A 87 16.32 4.56 26.44
C ASN A 87 14.96 4.77 25.76
N SER A 88 14.11 5.64 26.30
CA SER A 88 12.83 6.02 25.72
C SER A 88 12.71 7.55 25.70
N ILE A 89 12.34 8.10 24.56
CA ILE A 89 12.20 9.54 24.32
C ILE A 89 10.82 9.78 23.72
N GLU A 90 10.21 10.93 24.05
CA GLU A 90 8.96 11.37 23.44
C GLU A 90 9.21 12.63 22.61
N ILE A 91 8.69 12.66 21.39
CA ILE A 91 8.71 13.80 20.46
C ILE A 91 7.35 13.95 19.78
N LYS A 92 7.02 15.13 19.25
CA LYS A 92 5.89 15.29 18.34
C LYS A 92 6.34 15.00 16.89
N LEU A 93 5.41 14.52 16.08
CA LEU A 93 5.66 14.30 14.66
C LEU A 93 6.18 15.59 14.00
N GLY A 94 7.29 15.47 13.25
CA GLY A 94 7.94 16.60 12.60
C GLY A 94 8.86 17.42 13.47
N GLU A 95 8.95 17.17 14.79
CA GLU A 95 9.98 17.76 15.64
C GLU A 95 11.34 17.13 15.34
N GLU A 96 12.39 17.98 15.40
CA GLU A 96 13.76 17.50 15.23
C GLU A 96 14.14 16.58 16.40
N TYR A 97 14.54 15.35 16.08
CA TYR A 97 15.11 14.45 17.06
C TYR A 97 16.55 14.83 17.38
N ILE A 98 16.81 15.24 18.62
CA ILE A 98 18.15 15.53 19.11
C ILE A 98 18.72 14.28 19.79
N ASP A 99 19.67 13.60 19.15
CA ASP A 99 20.30 12.41 19.71
C ASP A 99 21.14 12.76 20.95
N PRO A 100 20.91 12.12 22.12
CA PRO A 100 21.74 12.31 23.31
C PRO A 100 23.18 11.78 23.14
N GLY A 101 23.46 11.13 22.01
CA GLY A 101 24.75 10.56 21.68
C GLY A 101 24.87 9.07 21.98
N TYR A 102 25.99 8.52 21.55
CA TYR A 102 26.35 7.11 21.70
C TYR A 102 27.86 6.95 21.66
N SER A 103 28.33 5.76 22.03
CA SER A 103 29.69 5.31 21.81
C SER A 103 29.70 3.87 21.34
N ALA A 104 30.74 3.48 20.59
CA ALA A 104 30.90 2.11 20.14
C ALA A 104 32.36 1.67 20.22
N ALA A 105 32.60 0.44 20.67
CA ALA A 105 33.94 -0.13 20.75
C ALA A 105 33.91 -1.61 20.35
N ASP A 106 34.99 -2.10 19.73
CA ASP A 106 35.24 -3.52 19.58
C ASP A 106 35.79 -4.11 20.88
N LYS A 107 35.79 -5.41 21.04
CA LYS A 107 36.25 -6.11 22.26
C LYS A 107 37.71 -5.83 22.63
N ASP A 108 38.54 -5.44 21.65
CA ASP A 108 39.95 -5.08 21.85
C ASP A 108 40.16 -3.63 22.30
N GLY A 109 39.03 -2.88 22.47
CA GLY A 109 39.04 -1.47 22.85
C GLY A 109 39.16 -0.49 21.66
N THR A 110 39.20 -0.98 20.43
CA THR A 110 39.15 -0.11 19.26
C THR A 110 37.87 0.72 19.23
N ASP A 111 38.04 2.06 19.17
CA ASP A 111 36.88 2.98 19.06
C ASP A 111 36.26 2.89 17.67
N LEU A 112 34.97 2.55 17.64
CA LEU A 112 34.13 2.43 16.44
C LEU A 112 33.06 3.52 16.35
N THR A 113 33.01 4.48 17.27
CA THR A 113 31.96 5.48 17.41
C THR A 113 31.69 6.24 16.11
N ALA A 114 32.76 6.65 15.40
CA ALA A 114 32.64 7.37 14.13
C ALA A 114 32.10 6.50 12.96
N GLN A 115 32.05 5.19 13.13
CA GLN A 115 31.57 4.24 12.12
C GLN A 115 30.11 3.82 12.34
N VAL A 116 29.48 4.24 13.44
CA VAL A 116 28.06 3.94 13.73
C VAL A 116 27.16 4.63 12.71
N GLN A 117 26.29 3.85 12.10
CA GLN A 117 25.21 4.35 11.24
C GLN A 117 23.94 4.45 12.09
N VAL A 118 23.22 5.56 11.96
CA VAL A 118 21.97 5.83 12.69
C VAL A 118 20.83 5.92 11.69
N ASP A 119 19.82 5.07 11.83
CA ASP A 119 18.59 5.10 11.06
C ASP A 119 17.44 5.59 11.94
N SER A 120 16.95 6.78 11.64
CA SER A 120 15.80 7.43 12.27
C SER A 120 14.61 7.59 11.32
N SER A 121 14.62 6.91 10.18
CA SER A 121 13.61 7.05 9.13
C SER A 121 12.18 6.74 9.59
N ALA A 122 12.04 5.90 10.63
CA ALA A 122 10.73 5.55 11.21
C ALA A 122 10.04 6.71 11.97
N LEU A 123 10.76 7.81 12.27
CA LEU A 123 10.20 8.96 13.00
C LEU A 123 9.22 9.82 12.20
N ASN A 124 9.00 9.49 10.94
CA ASN A 124 7.98 10.11 10.09
C ASN A 124 6.54 9.64 10.37
N ARG A 125 6.35 8.72 11.36
CA ARG A 125 5.03 8.14 11.72
C ARG A 125 4.83 8.17 13.23
N ALA A 126 3.63 8.56 13.65
CA ALA A 126 3.22 8.55 15.07
C ALA A 126 3.12 7.11 15.62
N GLY A 127 3.31 6.98 16.93
CA GLY A 127 3.30 5.73 17.66
C GLY A 127 4.68 5.35 18.21
N GLU A 128 4.81 4.11 18.68
CA GLU A 128 6.08 3.54 19.15
C GLU A 128 7.00 3.27 17.96
N GLN A 129 8.10 4.02 17.87
CA GLN A 129 9.10 3.93 16.80
C GLN A 129 10.46 3.54 17.38
N GLN A 130 11.39 3.20 16.51
CA GLN A 130 12.74 2.80 16.89
C GLN A 130 13.77 3.54 16.04
N ILE A 131 14.84 4.00 16.71
CA ILE A 131 16.07 4.44 16.05
C ILE A 131 17.05 3.29 16.16
N ILE A 132 17.62 2.89 15.03
CA ILE A 132 18.55 1.77 14.93
C ILE A 132 19.96 2.33 14.77
N TYR A 133 20.83 1.95 15.67
CA TYR A 133 22.27 2.22 15.62
C TYR A 133 22.98 0.94 15.20
N SER A 134 23.78 0.99 14.17
CA SER A 134 24.50 -0.18 13.67
C SER A 134 25.97 0.10 13.42
N VAL A 135 26.83 -0.87 13.72
CA VAL A 135 28.26 -0.79 13.47
C VAL A 135 28.82 -2.17 13.13
N LYS A 136 29.84 -2.24 12.30
CA LYS A 136 30.53 -3.49 12.00
C LYS A 136 31.84 -3.60 12.83
N ASP A 137 32.08 -4.78 13.40
CA ASP A 137 33.31 -5.11 14.07
C ASP A 137 34.48 -5.31 13.07
N SER A 138 35.69 -5.52 13.58
CA SER A 138 36.90 -5.78 12.80
C SER A 138 36.84 -6.98 11.84
N LYS A 139 35.82 -7.86 12.02
CA LYS A 139 35.53 -9.02 11.18
C LYS A 139 34.36 -8.80 10.24
N GLY A 140 33.78 -7.59 10.17
CA GLY A 140 32.66 -7.23 9.34
C GLY A 140 31.28 -7.70 9.86
N ARG A 141 31.19 -8.21 11.11
CA ARG A 141 29.96 -8.64 11.74
C ARG A 141 29.25 -7.45 12.36
N GLU A 142 27.95 -7.37 12.16
CA GLU A 142 27.13 -6.23 12.61
C GLU A 142 26.71 -6.36 14.06
N ALA A 143 26.84 -5.26 14.81
CA ALA A 143 26.23 -5.04 16.11
C ALA A 143 25.19 -3.95 15.99
N GLN A 144 24.09 -4.07 16.74
CA GLN A 144 23.02 -3.09 16.76
C GLN A 144 22.64 -2.73 18.19
N ALA A 145 22.23 -1.45 18.36
CA ALA A 145 21.52 -0.96 19.54
C ALA A 145 20.26 -0.23 19.08
N VAL A 146 19.22 -0.21 19.91
CA VAL A 146 17.93 0.36 19.58
C VAL A 146 17.48 1.33 20.68
N ARG A 147 17.10 2.54 20.29
CA ARG A 147 16.42 3.51 21.14
C ARG A 147 14.94 3.54 20.78
N LYS A 148 14.07 3.43 21.78
CA LYS A 148 12.62 3.59 21.59
C LYS A 148 12.27 5.06 21.59
N VAL A 149 11.38 5.45 20.66
CA VAL A 149 10.86 6.82 20.57
C VAL A 149 9.35 6.74 20.43
N THR A 150 8.64 7.40 21.33
CA THR A 150 7.20 7.61 21.18
C THR A 150 6.98 8.89 20.38
N VAL A 151 6.50 8.77 19.14
CA VAL A 151 6.16 9.90 18.29
C VAL A 151 4.68 10.23 18.48
N LEU A 152 4.38 11.39 19.03
CA LEU A 152 3.01 11.88 19.23
C LEU A 152 2.47 12.47 17.93
N PRO A 153 1.15 12.30 17.64
CA PRO A 153 0.51 13.00 16.53
C PRO A 153 0.69 14.52 16.64
N ASN A 154 0.79 15.21 15.49
CA ASN A 154 0.92 16.65 15.41
C ASN A 154 0.10 17.20 14.24
N THR A 155 -1.13 17.64 14.51
CA THR A 155 -2.02 18.27 13.52
C THR A 155 -1.65 19.70 13.16
N GLU A 156 -0.72 20.30 13.92
CA GLU A 156 -0.21 21.66 13.68
C GLU A 156 1.07 21.65 12.82
N TYR A 157 1.57 20.47 12.45
CA TYR A 157 2.73 20.36 11.56
C TYR A 157 2.40 20.94 10.19
N ASP A 158 3.19 21.91 9.74
CA ASP A 158 3.02 22.56 8.45
C ASP A 158 3.39 21.59 7.32
N THR A 159 2.39 21.14 6.60
CA THR A 159 2.55 20.18 5.49
C THR A 159 2.39 20.87 4.14
N PRO A 160 3.12 20.44 3.10
CA PRO A 160 3.04 21.05 1.77
C PRO A 160 1.69 20.84 1.05
N GLY A 161 0.76 20.10 1.66
CA GLY A 161 -0.46 19.65 1.02
C GLY A 161 -0.22 18.38 0.16
N LEU A 162 -1.30 17.62 -0.09
CA LEU A 162 -1.28 16.40 -0.90
C LEU A 162 -2.14 16.63 -2.15
N PRO A 163 -1.56 16.71 -3.36
CA PRO A 163 -2.32 16.77 -4.59
C PRO A 163 -3.16 15.51 -4.79
N ILE A 164 -4.46 15.68 -5.09
CA ILE A 164 -5.36 14.62 -5.53
C ILE A 164 -5.84 14.97 -6.92
N CYS A 165 -5.41 14.21 -7.94
CA CYS A 165 -5.75 14.45 -9.33
C CYS A 165 -6.98 13.64 -9.72
N MET A 166 -8.03 14.34 -10.18
CA MET A 166 -9.29 13.74 -10.62
C MET A 166 -9.30 13.62 -12.15
N TYR A 167 -9.45 12.41 -12.65
CA TYR A 167 -9.70 12.07 -14.04
C TYR A 167 -11.07 11.40 -14.17
N HIS A 168 -11.58 11.27 -15.42
CA HIS A 168 -12.79 10.50 -15.68
C HIS A 168 -12.57 9.53 -16.86
N TYR A 169 -12.52 10.04 -18.09
CA TYR A 169 -12.60 9.25 -19.31
C TYR A 169 -11.26 9.22 -20.03
N VAL A 170 -10.83 8.02 -20.43
CA VAL A 170 -9.61 7.84 -21.25
C VAL A 170 -10.01 7.43 -22.66
N TYR A 171 -9.51 8.13 -23.68
CA TYR A 171 -9.82 7.87 -25.06
C TYR A 171 -8.59 7.63 -25.93
N ASP A 172 -8.78 6.89 -27.03
CA ASP A 172 -7.78 6.70 -28.09
C ASP A 172 -7.84 7.88 -29.06
N PRO A 173 -6.74 8.65 -29.24
CA PRO A 173 -6.69 9.78 -30.22
C PRO A 173 -6.98 9.34 -31.64
N ALA A 174 -6.75 8.09 -32.02
CA ALA A 174 -7.10 7.57 -33.34
C ALA A 174 -8.62 7.35 -33.54
N SER A 175 -9.40 7.36 -32.42
CA SER A 175 -10.86 7.20 -32.44
C SER A 175 -11.51 8.07 -31.38
N PRO A 176 -11.39 9.40 -31.46
CA PRO A 176 -11.91 10.31 -30.46
C PRO A 176 -13.45 10.23 -30.39
N PRO A 177 -14.05 10.42 -29.20
CA PRO A 177 -15.50 10.56 -29.07
C PRO A 177 -16.01 11.86 -29.71
N ASP A 178 -17.26 11.87 -30.18
CA ASP A 178 -17.86 13.02 -30.86
C ASP A 178 -18.01 14.28 -29.96
N ASN A 179 -18.05 14.07 -28.61
CA ASN A 179 -18.32 15.12 -27.62
C ASN A 179 -17.18 15.18 -26.59
N LEU A 180 -15.98 15.50 -27.03
CA LEU A 180 -14.84 15.76 -26.15
C LEU A 180 -15.11 16.99 -25.28
N ASP A 181 -14.89 16.85 -23.97
CA ASP A 181 -14.91 17.93 -22.99
C ASP A 181 -13.74 17.78 -21.99
N SER A 182 -13.73 18.58 -20.92
CA SER A 182 -12.67 18.56 -19.90
C SER A 182 -12.56 17.27 -19.10
N ASN A 183 -13.54 16.35 -19.20
CA ASN A 183 -13.49 15.07 -18.50
C ASN A 183 -12.69 14.00 -19.27
N PHE A 184 -12.26 14.31 -20.48
CA PHE A 184 -11.54 13.38 -21.33
C PHE A 184 -10.04 13.64 -21.35
N ILE A 185 -9.25 12.60 -21.17
CA ILE A 185 -7.80 12.61 -21.42
C ILE A 185 -7.45 11.57 -22.50
N SER A 186 -6.54 11.91 -23.42
CA SER A 186 -6.05 10.95 -24.41
C SER A 186 -5.11 9.92 -23.77
N THR A 187 -5.01 8.74 -24.38
CA THR A 187 -4.01 7.73 -23.97
C THR A 187 -2.59 8.28 -24.01
N ASP A 188 -2.28 9.13 -24.99
CA ASP A 188 -0.94 9.71 -25.17
C ASP A 188 -0.62 10.68 -24.03
N SER A 189 -1.54 11.62 -23.71
CA SER A 189 -1.33 12.56 -22.60
C SER A 189 -1.26 11.84 -21.25
N LEU A 190 -2.14 10.86 -21.02
CA LEU A 190 -2.09 10.07 -19.78
C LEU A 190 -0.75 9.32 -19.67
N ALA A 191 -0.24 8.76 -20.76
CA ALA A 191 1.04 8.07 -20.77
C ALA A 191 2.22 9.01 -20.46
N GLU A 192 2.21 10.24 -20.99
CA GLU A 192 3.21 11.26 -20.69
C GLU A 192 3.18 11.66 -19.21
N GLU A 193 1.99 11.88 -18.64
CA GLU A 193 1.83 12.21 -17.21
C GLU A 193 2.28 11.07 -16.30
N MET A 194 1.84 9.84 -16.56
CA MET A 194 2.24 8.67 -15.75
C MET A 194 3.74 8.41 -15.84
N LYS A 195 4.32 8.59 -17.05
CA LYS A 195 5.77 8.49 -17.24
C LYS A 195 6.51 9.55 -16.41
N TYR A 196 6.04 10.79 -16.41
CA TYR A 196 6.66 11.85 -15.61
C TYR A 196 6.65 11.53 -14.12
N LEU A 197 5.52 11.07 -13.59
CA LEU A 197 5.40 10.70 -12.17
C LEU A 197 6.35 9.54 -11.81
N HIS A 198 6.38 8.50 -12.65
CA HIS A 198 7.28 7.36 -12.47
C HIS A 198 8.76 7.78 -12.47
N ASP A 199 9.19 8.50 -13.52
CA ASP A 199 10.59 8.86 -13.73
C ASP A 199 11.11 9.85 -12.66
N ASN A 200 10.21 10.62 -12.04
CA ASN A 200 10.55 11.56 -10.98
C ASN A 200 10.39 10.98 -9.56
N GLY A 201 10.05 9.69 -9.43
CA GLY A 201 9.97 8.98 -8.17
C GLY A 201 8.86 9.47 -7.25
N TYR A 202 7.69 9.76 -7.82
CA TYR A 202 6.52 10.11 -7.02
C TYR A 202 6.04 8.93 -6.18
N TYR A 203 5.60 9.23 -4.96
CA TYR A 203 4.98 8.30 -4.03
C TYR A 203 3.46 8.38 -4.16
N PHE A 204 2.80 7.22 -4.12
CA PHE A 204 1.35 7.10 -4.24
C PHE A 204 0.80 6.53 -2.93
N PRO A 205 0.34 7.39 -2.01
CA PRO A 205 -0.14 6.94 -0.71
C PRO A 205 -1.45 6.15 -0.83
N THR A 206 -1.63 5.20 0.07
CA THR A 206 -2.91 4.52 0.30
C THR A 206 -3.89 5.47 1.00
N TRP A 207 -5.20 5.18 0.95
CA TRP A 207 -6.19 6.00 1.65
C TRP A 207 -6.01 5.99 3.17
N GLN A 208 -5.47 4.91 3.75
CA GLN A 208 -5.08 4.89 5.15
C GLN A 208 -3.93 5.87 5.43
N GLU A 209 -2.94 5.96 4.55
CA GLU A 209 -1.84 6.92 4.69
C GLU A 209 -2.31 8.35 4.47
N VAL A 210 -3.27 8.58 3.57
CA VAL A 210 -3.93 9.89 3.41
C VAL A 210 -4.65 10.27 4.73
N ARG A 211 -5.39 9.35 5.33
CA ARG A 211 -6.05 9.56 6.63
C ARG A 211 -5.04 9.85 7.74
N ASP A 212 -3.98 9.05 7.84
CA ASP A 212 -2.93 9.24 8.83
C ASP A 212 -2.21 10.61 8.64
N TYR A 213 -2.01 11.04 7.39
CA TYR A 213 -1.45 12.34 7.07
C TYR A 213 -2.35 13.50 7.53
N VAL A 214 -3.65 13.44 7.23
CA VAL A 214 -4.64 14.46 7.66
C VAL A 214 -4.75 14.51 9.19
N ASP A 215 -4.68 13.36 9.86
CA ASP A 215 -4.71 13.25 11.32
C ASP A 215 -3.39 13.69 12.01
N GLY A 216 -2.39 14.13 11.25
CA GLY A 216 -1.06 14.47 11.80
C GLY A 216 -0.31 13.27 12.38
N LYS A 217 -0.57 12.06 11.88
CA LYS A 217 0.06 10.81 12.31
C LYS A 217 1.15 10.32 11.36
N LEU A 218 1.25 10.90 10.16
CA LEU A 218 2.21 10.53 9.13
C LEU A 218 2.72 11.76 8.37
N ILE A 219 4.01 11.81 8.12
CA ILE A 219 4.62 12.73 7.15
C ILE A 219 4.84 11.95 5.86
N LEU A 220 4.15 12.34 4.78
CA LEU A 220 4.33 11.77 3.46
C LEU A 220 5.62 12.30 2.80
N PRO A 221 6.23 11.55 1.87
CA PRO A 221 7.29 12.08 1.02
C PRO A 221 6.85 13.36 0.29
N GLU A 222 7.76 14.29 0.08
CA GLU A 222 7.48 15.59 -0.58
C GLU A 222 6.81 15.43 -1.95
N LYS A 223 7.25 14.45 -2.73
CA LYS A 223 6.66 14.11 -4.03
C LYS A 223 5.58 13.04 -3.87
N SER A 224 4.50 13.36 -3.18
CA SER A 224 3.33 12.46 -3.05
C SER A 224 2.16 12.97 -3.86
N ILE A 225 1.39 12.04 -4.45
CA ILE A 225 0.20 12.36 -5.27
C ILE A 225 -0.79 11.19 -5.22
N VAL A 226 -2.09 11.52 -5.19
CA VAL A 226 -3.17 10.53 -5.37
C VAL A 226 -3.78 10.72 -6.76
N LEU A 227 -3.98 9.61 -7.48
CA LEU A 227 -4.62 9.59 -8.79
C LEU A 227 -5.99 8.95 -8.67
N THR A 228 -7.04 9.63 -9.14
CA THR A 228 -8.42 9.13 -9.09
C THR A 228 -9.08 9.19 -10.47
N PHE A 229 -9.97 8.23 -10.75
CA PHE A 229 -10.80 8.16 -11.94
C PHE A 229 -12.23 7.93 -11.53
N ASP A 230 -13.09 8.89 -11.78
CA ASP A 230 -14.50 8.82 -11.42
C ASP A 230 -15.34 8.04 -12.43
N ASP A 231 -16.60 7.74 -12.10
CA ASP A 231 -17.63 7.03 -12.86
C ASP A 231 -17.38 5.53 -13.10
N GLY A 232 -16.17 5.04 -12.88
CA GLY A 232 -15.84 3.61 -12.93
C GLY A 232 -14.91 3.19 -14.08
N PRO A 233 -14.34 1.97 -13.99
CA PRO A 233 -13.25 1.52 -14.85
C PRO A 233 -13.64 1.29 -16.31
N ASN A 234 -14.94 1.20 -16.61
CA ASN A 234 -15.44 1.06 -17.99
C ASN A 234 -15.21 2.32 -18.83
N TYR A 235 -14.99 3.47 -18.22
CA TYR A 235 -14.72 4.73 -18.92
C TYR A 235 -13.22 5.02 -19.08
N MET A 236 -12.40 4.44 -18.19
CA MET A 236 -10.95 4.64 -18.19
C MET A 236 -10.15 3.37 -18.57
N TYR A 237 -10.80 2.32 -19.08
CA TYR A 237 -10.17 1.01 -19.32
C TYR A 237 -8.93 1.06 -20.21
N LEU A 238 -8.83 2.03 -21.12
CA LEU A 238 -7.63 2.25 -21.95
C LEU A 238 -6.44 2.76 -21.14
N GLY A 239 -6.69 3.41 -20.00
CA GLY A 239 -5.66 3.88 -19.07
C GLY A 239 -5.05 2.75 -18.23
N ILE A 240 -5.77 1.65 -18.00
CA ILE A 240 -5.28 0.58 -17.12
C ILE A 240 -3.91 0.01 -17.56
N PRO A 241 -3.67 -0.30 -18.85
CA PRO A 241 -2.35 -0.73 -19.30
C PRO A 241 -1.25 0.33 -19.11
N ILE A 242 -1.61 1.63 -19.14
CA ILE A 242 -0.68 2.74 -18.90
C ILE A 242 -0.27 2.79 -17.43
N LEU A 243 -1.24 2.69 -16.51
CA LEU A 243 -0.96 2.58 -15.07
C LEU A 243 -0.05 1.38 -14.76
N GLU A 244 -0.31 0.23 -15.40
CA GLU A 244 0.52 -0.98 -15.26
C GLU A 244 1.94 -0.78 -15.80
N GLN A 245 2.08 -0.09 -16.93
CA GLN A 245 3.37 0.17 -17.58
C GLN A 245 4.29 1.03 -16.73
N TYR A 246 3.73 2.09 -16.15
CA TYR A 246 4.50 3.06 -15.37
C TYR A 246 4.43 2.83 -13.87
N GLN A 247 3.75 1.75 -13.42
CA GLN A 247 3.62 1.39 -12.00
C GLN A 247 3.05 2.54 -11.16
N THR A 248 2.05 3.23 -11.68
CA THR A 248 1.38 4.36 -11.06
C THR A 248 0.02 3.92 -10.51
N PRO A 249 -0.09 3.62 -9.19
CA PRO A 249 -1.35 3.24 -8.57
C PRO A 249 -2.40 4.35 -8.67
N ALA A 250 -3.65 3.96 -8.92
CA ALA A 250 -4.78 4.87 -8.98
C ALA A 250 -6.02 4.23 -8.32
N THR A 251 -6.97 5.07 -7.94
CA THR A 251 -8.29 4.68 -7.47
C THR A 251 -9.33 4.94 -8.55
N SER A 252 -10.16 3.95 -8.87
CA SER A 252 -11.39 4.19 -9.65
C SER A 252 -12.56 4.28 -8.69
N PHE A 253 -13.18 5.44 -8.61
CA PHE A 253 -14.46 5.63 -7.92
C PHE A 253 -15.59 5.15 -8.79
N VAL A 254 -16.38 4.19 -8.29
CA VAL A 254 -17.29 3.39 -9.10
C VAL A 254 -18.73 3.73 -8.78
N ILE A 255 -19.52 4.13 -9.79
CA ILE A 255 -20.98 4.14 -9.72
C ILE A 255 -21.45 2.69 -9.81
N THR A 256 -21.69 2.07 -8.67
CA THR A 256 -21.84 0.62 -8.59
C THR A 256 -23.18 0.10 -9.14
N SER A 257 -24.18 0.95 -9.33
CA SER A 257 -25.44 0.55 -9.99
C SER A 257 -25.28 0.12 -11.45
N TYR A 258 -24.14 0.38 -12.08
CA TYR A 258 -23.83 -0.08 -13.44
C TYR A 258 -23.31 -1.52 -13.50
N TRP A 259 -23.09 -2.14 -12.36
CA TRP A 259 -22.47 -3.45 -12.22
C TRP A 259 -23.46 -4.42 -11.56
N ASN A 260 -23.63 -5.61 -12.14
CA ASN A 260 -24.54 -6.61 -11.58
C ASN A 260 -23.97 -7.26 -10.32
N ASP A 261 -22.64 -7.38 -10.28
CA ASP A 261 -21.92 -8.02 -9.19
C ASP A 261 -20.44 -7.61 -9.18
N ARG A 262 -19.72 -7.98 -8.12
CA ARG A 262 -18.29 -7.76 -7.95
C ARG A 262 -17.46 -8.47 -9.02
N GLU A 263 -17.85 -9.66 -9.48
CA GLU A 263 -17.07 -10.41 -10.47
C GLU A 263 -16.97 -9.64 -11.78
N MET A 264 -18.06 -9.00 -12.19
CA MET A 264 -18.11 -8.16 -13.38
C MET A 264 -17.18 -6.94 -13.26
N LEU A 265 -17.21 -6.24 -12.13
CA LEU A 265 -16.33 -5.11 -11.86
C LEU A 265 -14.87 -5.55 -11.85
N TYR A 266 -14.55 -6.62 -11.15
CA TYR A 266 -13.18 -7.12 -11.02
C TYR A 266 -12.58 -7.73 -12.30
N GLY A 267 -13.35 -7.80 -13.38
CA GLY A 267 -12.83 -8.01 -14.73
C GLY A 267 -11.85 -6.92 -15.18
N TYR A 268 -11.95 -5.72 -14.58
CA TYR A 268 -11.04 -4.58 -14.82
C TYR A 268 -9.92 -4.47 -13.77
N ALA A 269 -9.86 -5.33 -12.76
CA ALA A 269 -8.87 -5.23 -11.69
C ALA A 269 -7.44 -5.31 -12.21
N SER A 270 -6.57 -4.51 -11.59
CA SER A 270 -5.13 -4.44 -11.82
C SER A 270 -4.43 -4.32 -10.47
N ASP A 271 -3.16 -4.69 -10.40
CA ASP A 271 -2.32 -4.44 -9.22
C ASP A 271 -2.10 -2.92 -9.00
N TYR A 272 -2.46 -2.09 -10.00
CA TYR A 272 -2.33 -0.62 -10.00
C TYR A 272 -3.69 0.10 -10.07
N LEU A 273 -4.80 -0.59 -9.78
CA LEU A 273 -6.12 0.02 -9.77
C LEU A 273 -6.97 -0.57 -8.65
N THR A 274 -7.29 0.25 -7.65
CA THR A 274 -8.27 -0.06 -6.61
C THR A 274 -9.65 0.46 -6.99
N PHE A 275 -10.71 -0.14 -6.43
CA PHE A 275 -12.09 0.29 -6.61
C PHE A 275 -12.64 0.80 -5.29
N GLU A 276 -13.11 2.04 -5.31
CA GLU A 276 -13.76 2.70 -4.19
C GLU A 276 -15.14 3.22 -4.60
N SER A 277 -15.93 3.65 -3.64
CA SER A 277 -17.31 4.02 -3.89
C SER A 277 -17.46 5.42 -4.50
N HIS A 278 -18.21 5.50 -5.63
CA HIS A 278 -18.85 6.73 -6.13
C HIS A 278 -20.38 6.61 -6.01
N SER A 279 -20.83 6.00 -4.91
CA SER A 279 -22.19 5.60 -4.61
C SER A 279 -22.72 4.39 -5.40
N HIS A 280 -23.88 3.88 -4.98
CA HIS A 280 -24.65 2.94 -5.78
C HIS A 280 -25.62 3.67 -6.72
N LYS A 281 -26.48 4.53 -6.20
CA LYS A 281 -27.51 5.26 -6.97
C LYS A 281 -27.55 6.75 -6.69
N MET A 282 -26.64 7.30 -5.91
CA MET A 282 -26.67 8.72 -5.58
C MET A 282 -26.10 9.62 -6.67
N HIS A 283 -25.51 9.06 -7.74
CA HIS A 283 -24.97 9.84 -8.86
C HIS A 283 -26.08 10.25 -9.83
N GLN A 284 -27.00 11.09 -9.35
CA GLN A 284 -28.13 11.65 -10.13
C GLN A 284 -28.60 12.97 -9.52
N GLY A 285 -29.27 13.77 -10.32
CA GLY A 285 -29.88 15.04 -9.86
C GLY A 285 -31.07 14.78 -8.92
N GLY A 286 -31.41 15.77 -8.11
CA GLY A 286 -32.54 15.74 -7.16
C GLY A 286 -32.32 16.56 -5.91
N GLY A 287 -31.12 17.03 -5.65
CA GLY A 287 -30.80 17.96 -4.58
C GLY A 287 -30.95 19.44 -4.98
N SER A 288 -30.73 20.32 -4.01
CA SER A 288 -30.80 21.77 -4.19
C SER A 288 -29.50 22.50 -3.74
N ILE A 289 -28.49 21.76 -3.36
CA ILE A 289 -27.18 22.27 -2.90
C ILE A 289 -26.14 21.97 -3.98
N GLY A 290 -25.17 22.87 -4.16
CA GLY A 290 -24.09 22.70 -5.11
C GLY A 290 -24.58 22.52 -6.54
N HIS A 291 -24.21 21.40 -7.18
CA HIS A 291 -24.62 21.04 -8.54
C HIS A 291 -25.98 20.32 -8.60
N GLY A 292 -26.65 20.17 -7.45
CA GLY A 292 -27.97 19.57 -7.35
C GLY A 292 -27.99 18.04 -7.27
N GLY A 293 -26.92 17.43 -6.80
CA GLY A 293 -26.84 15.99 -6.56
C GLY A 293 -27.86 15.52 -5.50
N ILE A 294 -28.55 14.38 -5.76
CA ILE A 294 -29.59 13.86 -4.86
C ILE A 294 -29.05 13.54 -3.45
N TYR A 295 -27.77 13.22 -3.34
CA TYR A 295 -27.10 12.92 -2.07
C TYR A 295 -27.42 13.97 -1.00
N THR A 296 -27.44 15.27 -1.36
CA THR A 296 -27.69 16.38 -0.44
C THR A 296 -29.16 16.52 0.01
N ALA A 297 -30.06 15.71 -0.53
CA ALA A 297 -31.50 15.68 -0.19
C ALA A 297 -31.93 14.32 0.40
N MET A 298 -31.02 13.36 0.51
CA MET A 298 -31.31 12.03 1.08
C MET A 298 -31.20 12.06 2.61
N THR A 299 -31.99 11.20 3.25
CA THR A 299 -31.86 10.96 4.70
C THR A 299 -30.60 10.14 4.98
N ARG A 300 -30.13 10.21 6.21
CA ARG A 300 -28.97 9.43 6.68
C ARG A 300 -29.14 7.94 6.42
N GLU A 301 -30.32 7.38 6.70
CA GLU A 301 -30.63 5.97 6.48
C GLU A 301 -30.57 5.57 5.00
N GLU A 302 -31.03 6.43 4.10
CA GLU A 302 -30.97 6.21 2.65
C GLU A 302 -29.52 6.24 2.16
N VAL A 303 -28.70 7.16 2.65
CA VAL A 303 -27.27 7.24 2.33
C VAL A 303 -26.54 5.99 2.79
N LEU A 304 -26.72 5.57 4.05
CA LEU A 304 -26.10 4.35 4.58
C LEU A 304 -26.50 3.10 3.78
N ALA A 305 -27.78 2.98 3.41
CA ALA A 305 -28.26 1.85 2.62
C ALA A 305 -27.68 1.81 1.20
N ASP A 306 -27.45 2.96 0.58
CA ASP A 306 -26.80 3.07 -0.74
C ASP A 306 -25.31 2.72 -0.65
N LEU A 307 -24.63 3.22 0.38
CA LEU A 307 -23.21 2.94 0.62
C LEU A 307 -22.94 1.45 0.85
N GLU A 308 -23.74 0.76 1.65
CA GLU A 308 -23.56 -0.69 1.88
C GLU A 308 -23.67 -1.48 0.59
N GLN A 309 -24.61 -1.14 -0.31
CA GLN A 309 -24.70 -1.78 -1.64
C GLN A 309 -23.46 -1.48 -2.48
N SER A 310 -22.93 -0.27 -2.38
CA SER A 310 -21.71 0.13 -3.09
C SER A 310 -20.49 -0.65 -2.58
N PHE A 311 -20.31 -0.76 -1.27
CA PHE A 311 -19.20 -1.47 -0.64
C PHE A 311 -19.23 -2.98 -0.96
N GLU A 312 -20.42 -3.58 -1.04
CA GLU A 312 -20.56 -4.98 -1.43
C GLU A 312 -19.96 -5.23 -2.83
N ILE A 313 -20.18 -4.32 -3.77
CA ILE A 313 -19.67 -4.42 -5.15
C ILE A 313 -18.21 -4.00 -5.25
N CYS A 314 -17.80 -2.88 -4.67
CA CYS A 314 -16.41 -2.41 -4.68
C CYS A 314 -15.48 -3.36 -3.92
N GLY A 315 -15.91 -3.88 -2.79
CA GLY A 315 -15.10 -4.72 -1.89
C GLY A 315 -14.19 -3.93 -0.96
N ASN A 316 -14.22 -2.60 -1.04
CA ASN A 316 -13.48 -1.65 -0.21
C ASN A 316 -14.43 -0.59 0.32
N ARG A 317 -14.00 0.09 1.40
CA ARG A 317 -14.68 1.23 2.04
C ARG A 317 -13.67 2.25 2.57
N ASP A 318 -12.52 2.38 1.91
CA ASP A 318 -11.47 3.28 2.39
C ASP A 318 -11.73 4.72 1.95
N ALA A 319 -12.31 4.90 0.76
CA ALA A 319 -12.57 6.22 0.22
C ALA A 319 -13.94 6.34 -0.49
N PHE A 320 -14.43 7.57 -0.54
CA PHE A 320 -15.65 7.95 -1.24
C PHE A 320 -15.43 9.21 -2.06
N ALA A 321 -15.88 9.23 -3.32
CA ALA A 321 -16.00 10.48 -4.08
C ALA A 321 -17.47 10.92 -4.06
N TYR A 322 -17.71 12.14 -3.62
CA TYR A 322 -19.06 12.70 -3.60
C TYR A 322 -19.58 12.86 -5.03
N PRO A 323 -20.75 12.30 -5.37
CA PRO A 323 -21.41 12.56 -6.66
C PRO A 323 -21.54 14.08 -6.90
N PHE A 324 -21.06 14.54 -8.06
CA PHE A 324 -20.96 15.96 -8.44
C PHE A 324 -20.09 16.82 -7.52
N GLY A 325 -19.41 16.26 -6.53
CA GLY A 325 -18.66 16.97 -5.50
C GLY A 325 -19.53 17.58 -4.40
N ASP A 326 -20.85 17.38 -4.43
CA ASP A 326 -21.79 17.98 -3.50
C ASP A 326 -21.80 17.24 -2.16
N TYR A 327 -21.74 17.99 -1.04
CA TYR A 327 -21.77 17.41 0.31
C TYR A 327 -22.46 18.33 1.31
N THR A 328 -22.74 17.78 2.49
CA THR A 328 -23.27 18.50 3.66
C THR A 328 -22.51 18.05 4.91
N GLU A 329 -22.52 18.86 5.98
CA GLU A 329 -21.90 18.47 7.26
C GLU A 329 -22.52 17.18 7.83
N GLU A 330 -23.85 17.02 7.72
CA GLU A 330 -24.56 15.80 8.12
C GLU A 330 -24.11 14.60 7.26
N GLY A 331 -23.92 14.82 5.96
CA GLY A 331 -23.40 13.83 5.04
C GLY A 331 -21.99 13.38 5.39
N CYS A 332 -21.10 14.30 5.76
CA CYS A 332 -19.75 13.95 6.23
C CYS A 332 -19.81 13.04 7.48
N SER A 333 -20.65 13.38 8.47
CA SER A 333 -20.84 12.56 9.66
C SER A 333 -21.40 11.16 9.34
N THR A 334 -22.27 11.07 8.32
CA THR A 334 -22.82 9.79 7.85
C THR A 334 -21.77 8.91 7.20
N LEU A 335 -20.83 9.50 6.42
CA LEU A 335 -19.72 8.73 5.84
C LEU A 335 -18.75 8.23 6.91
N GLU A 336 -18.48 9.03 7.93
CA GLU A 336 -17.64 8.61 9.06
C GLU A 336 -18.27 7.42 9.80
N GLU A 337 -19.59 7.46 10.04
CA GLU A 337 -20.35 6.35 10.63
C GLU A 337 -20.31 5.09 9.76
N ALA A 338 -20.35 5.23 8.43
CA ALA A 338 -20.19 4.11 7.51
C ALA A 338 -18.78 3.50 7.53
N GLY A 339 -17.85 4.10 8.26
CA GLY A 339 -16.47 3.63 8.45
C GLY A 339 -15.52 4.00 7.32
N LEU A 340 -15.84 5.01 6.52
CA LEU A 340 -14.96 5.55 5.49
C LEU A 340 -13.78 6.32 6.13
N LEU A 341 -12.60 6.15 5.57
CA LEU A 341 -11.39 6.84 6.02
C LEU A 341 -11.32 8.26 5.44
N CYS A 342 -11.65 8.39 4.15
CA CYS A 342 -11.53 9.63 3.40
C CYS A 342 -12.75 9.85 2.50
N ALA A 343 -13.08 11.12 2.24
CA ALA A 343 -13.99 11.51 1.17
C ALA A 343 -13.38 12.66 0.37
N VAL A 344 -13.64 12.69 -0.94
CA VAL A 344 -13.13 13.73 -1.84
C VAL A 344 -14.26 14.45 -2.55
N THR A 345 -14.07 15.73 -2.78
CA THR A 345 -14.99 16.64 -3.49
C THR A 345 -14.32 17.22 -4.72
N THR A 346 -15.06 18.07 -5.46
CA THR A 346 -14.51 18.84 -6.59
C THR A 346 -13.99 20.22 -6.17
N GLU A 347 -14.05 20.56 -4.89
CA GLU A 347 -13.53 21.82 -4.39
C GLU A 347 -12.01 21.80 -4.33
N ASN A 348 -11.39 22.87 -4.83
CA ASN A 348 -9.95 23.04 -4.68
C ASN A 348 -9.63 23.31 -3.22
N ALA A 349 -8.89 22.41 -2.59
CA ALA A 349 -8.38 22.59 -1.23
C ALA A 349 -7.39 23.78 -1.20
N LYS A 350 -7.41 24.49 -0.08
CA LYS A 350 -6.47 25.57 0.23
C LYS A 350 -5.39 25.05 1.16
#